data_db53509de70bb7dd0afda6f17f759202
#
_entry.id   db53509de70bb7dd0afda6f17f759202
#
_cell.length_a   1.000
_cell.length_b   1.000
_cell.length_c   1.000
_cell.angle_alpha   90.00
_cell.angle_beta   90.00
_cell.angle_gamma   90.00
#
_symmetry.space_group_name_H-M   'P 1'
#
loop_
_entity.id
_entity.type
_entity.pdbx_description
1 polymer ?
#
loop_
_entity_poly.entity_id
_entity_poly.type
_entity_poly.pdbx_seq_one_letter_code
_entity_poly.pdbx_strand_id
1 'polypeptide(L)'
;MAIAFGLVGLALSFGPAMPGYAALYHWVPPLQGIRNAARFGYLAIVSLGLLAGFSVARLRARWRDARWLVAATGLVVLAANLDAWSAPIEYVPVEPLSPINAQLAGTNAVVAYVPFFQTDRVFHNAPYLLESTRHWRPMVNGYSGYIPPSYDAHARAFADFPASDAIAALRAAGVTHVFVHDRSLRDWTTNETADAVKRSPALRVVATDGDLTLYALVNTTGGS
;
A
#
# COMPACT_ATOMS: atom_id res chain seq x y z
N MET A 1 -11.91 26.98 -24.34
CA MET A 1 -11.97 26.61 -22.91
C MET A 1 -11.59 25.13 -22.67
N ALA A 2 -12.27 24.13 -23.29
CA ALA A 2 -11.98 22.72 -23.07
C ALA A 2 -10.50 22.33 -23.34
N ILE A 3 -9.89 22.81 -24.43
CA ILE A 3 -8.48 22.54 -24.74
C ILE A 3 -7.56 23.07 -23.65
N ALA A 4 -7.74 24.32 -23.20
CA ALA A 4 -6.92 24.90 -22.16
C ALA A 4 -7.07 24.14 -20.83
N PHE A 5 -8.29 23.74 -20.48
CA PHE A 5 -8.58 22.94 -19.28
C PHE A 5 -7.89 21.57 -19.34
N GLY A 6 -7.95 20.92 -20.52
CA GLY A 6 -7.29 19.64 -20.73
C GLY A 6 -5.76 19.73 -20.66
N LEU A 7 -5.18 20.76 -21.26
CA LEU A 7 -3.73 20.98 -21.23
C LEU A 7 -3.22 21.26 -19.80
N VAL A 8 -3.95 22.08 -19.05
CA VAL A 8 -3.62 22.35 -17.65
C VAL A 8 -3.72 21.08 -16.82
N GLY A 9 -4.80 20.30 -16.98
CA GLY A 9 -4.94 19.02 -16.30
C GLY A 9 -3.82 18.03 -16.64
N LEU A 10 -3.46 17.94 -17.93
CA LEU A 10 -2.35 17.11 -18.38
C LEU A 10 -1.02 17.56 -17.76
N ALA A 11 -0.71 18.84 -17.81
CA ALA A 11 0.52 19.38 -17.22
C ALA A 11 0.61 19.09 -15.72
N LEU A 12 -0.46 19.35 -14.96
CA LEU A 12 -0.52 19.09 -13.52
C LEU A 12 -0.41 17.60 -13.18
N SER A 13 -0.83 16.71 -14.10
CA SER A 13 -0.76 15.26 -13.86
C SER A 13 0.65 14.71 -13.79
N PHE A 14 1.64 15.41 -14.36
CA PHE A 14 3.06 15.05 -14.22
C PHE A 14 3.60 15.30 -12.81
N GLY A 15 2.88 16.06 -11.97
CA GLY A 15 3.26 16.32 -10.60
C GLY A 15 4.69 16.88 -10.47
N PRO A 16 5.53 16.34 -9.58
CA PRO A 16 6.89 16.81 -9.35
C PRO A 16 7.80 16.83 -10.60
N ALA A 17 7.47 16.05 -11.63
CA ALA A 17 8.22 16.04 -12.89
C ALA A 17 7.91 17.28 -13.77
N MET A 18 6.83 18.02 -13.48
CA MET A 18 6.50 19.25 -14.18
C MET A 18 7.35 20.40 -13.63
N PRO A 19 8.07 21.15 -14.50
CA PRO A 19 8.78 22.37 -14.08
C PRO A 19 7.83 23.35 -13.38
N GLY A 20 8.22 23.85 -12.21
CA GLY A 20 7.41 24.78 -11.43
C GLY A 20 6.32 24.15 -10.55
N TYR A 21 6.10 22.84 -10.61
CA TYR A 21 5.10 22.17 -9.76
C TYR A 21 5.37 22.39 -8.26
N ALA A 22 6.63 22.36 -7.84
CA ALA A 22 7.00 22.58 -6.44
C ALA A 22 6.59 23.98 -5.94
N ALA A 23 6.77 25.01 -6.77
CA ALA A 23 6.31 26.36 -6.45
C ALA A 23 4.78 26.40 -6.35
N LEU A 24 4.09 25.82 -7.34
CA LEU A 24 2.62 25.74 -7.35
C LEU A 24 2.08 25.00 -6.12
N TYR A 25 2.69 23.88 -5.76
CA TYR A 25 2.35 23.09 -4.58
C TYR A 25 2.53 23.89 -3.28
N HIS A 26 3.57 24.72 -3.21
CA HIS A 26 3.83 25.57 -2.05
C HIS A 26 2.83 26.74 -1.93
N TRP A 27 2.46 27.36 -3.07
CA TRP A 27 1.62 28.56 -3.09
C TRP A 27 0.11 28.25 -3.09
N VAL A 28 -0.30 27.05 -3.48
CA VAL A 28 -1.71 26.68 -3.60
C VAL A 28 -2.07 25.60 -2.56
N PRO A 29 -2.53 25.99 -1.35
CA PRO A 29 -2.79 25.05 -0.26
C PRO A 29 -3.67 23.84 -0.62
N PRO A 30 -4.71 23.97 -1.47
CA PRO A 30 -5.51 22.81 -1.88
C PRO A 30 -4.70 21.71 -2.59
N LEU A 31 -3.60 22.04 -3.26
CA LEU A 31 -2.75 21.06 -3.92
C LEU A 31 -2.00 20.17 -2.91
N GLN A 32 -1.74 20.69 -1.71
CA GLN A 32 -1.07 19.97 -0.63
C GLN A 32 -1.93 18.81 -0.07
N GLY A 33 -3.25 18.90 -0.25
CA GLY A 33 -4.18 17.81 0.07
C GLY A 33 -4.29 16.72 -1.01
N ILE A 34 -3.69 16.93 -2.18
CA ILE A 34 -3.77 15.98 -3.29
C ILE A 34 -2.63 14.97 -3.18
N ARG A 35 -2.95 13.79 -2.75
CA ARG A 35 -2.02 12.68 -2.56
C ARG A 35 -1.36 12.17 -3.84
N ASN A 36 -2.05 12.28 -4.99
CA ASN A 36 -1.58 11.78 -6.26
C ASN A 36 -1.91 12.77 -7.38
N ALA A 37 -0.88 13.45 -7.89
CA ALA A 37 -1.00 14.44 -8.96
C ALA A 37 -1.54 13.85 -10.26
N ALA A 38 -1.32 12.55 -10.54
CA ALA A 38 -1.84 11.88 -11.74
C ALA A 38 -3.38 11.99 -11.86
N ARG A 39 -4.10 12.26 -10.76
CA ARG A 39 -5.55 12.51 -10.79
C ARG A 39 -5.96 13.72 -11.63
N PHE A 40 -5.08 14.69 -11.80
CA PHE A 40 -5.34 15.79 -12.72
C PHE A 40 -5.47 15.33 -14.19
N GLY A 41 -4.94 14.16 -14.55
CA GLY A 41 -5.13 13.55 -15.86
C GLY A 41 -6.60 13.29 -16.22
N TYR A 42 -7.48 13.11 -15.21
CA TYR A 42 -8.92 13.01 -15.47
C TYR A 42 -9.50 14.26 -16.12
N LEU A 43 -8.94 15.45 -15.85
CA LEU A 43 -9.37 16.69 -16.49
C LEU A 43 -9.05 16.67 -17.99
N ALA A 44 -7.91 16.08 -18.39
CA ALA A 44 -7.55 15.89 -19.78
C ALA A 44 -8.51 14.90 -20.46
N ILE A 45 -8.84 13.79 -19.81
CA ILE A 45 -9.79 12.78 -20.33
C ILE A 45 -11.18 13.40 -20.53
N VAL A 46 -11.69 14.15 -19.54
CA VAL A 46 -12.97 14.86 -19.67
C VAL A 46 -12.95 15.85 -20.82
N SER A 47 -11.84 16.60 -20.97
CA SER A 47 -11.68 17.57 -22.08
C SER A 47 -11.68 16.88 -23.43
N LEU A 48 -11.00 15.74 -23.56
CA LEU A 48 -11.02 14.93 -24.79
C LEU A 48 -12.43 14.43 -25.11
N GLY A 49 -13.18 13.97 -24.12
CA GLY A 49 -14.56 13.55 -24.28
C GLY A 49 -15.46 14.70 -24.77
N LEU A 50 -15.32 15.90 -24.20
CA LEU A 50 -16.05 17.09 -24.65
C LEU A 50 -15.69 17.47 -26.08
N LEU A 51 -14.41 17.48 -26.44
CA LEU A 51 -13.93 17.79 -27.80
C LEU A 51 -14.43 16.77 -28.81
N ALA A 52 -14.43 15.49 -28.48
CA ALA A 52 -14.99 14.43 -29.30
C ALA A 52 -16.49 14.66 -29.54
N GLY A 53 -17.26 14.94 -28.48
CA GLY A 53 -18.68 15.25 -28.55
C GLY A 53 -18.97 16.46 -29.48
N PHE A 54 -18.24 17.55 -29.29
CA PHE A 54 -18.35 18.73 -30.17
C PHE A 54 -17.98 18.44 -31.59
N SER A 55 -16.97 17.60 -31.84
CA SER A 55 -16.55 17.21 -33.21
C SER A 55 -17.65 16.43 -33.91
N VAL A 56 -18.24 15.43 -33.22
CA VAL A 56 -19.37 14.66 -33.76
C VAL A 56 -20.58 15.57 -34.05
N ALA A 57 -20.90 16.47 -33.09
CA ALA A 57 -22.01 17.42 -33.29
C ALA A 57 -21.80 18.33 -34.49
N ARG A 58 -20.59 18.85 -34.71
CA ARG A 58 -20.24 19.66 -35.90
C ARG A 58 -20.30 18.88 -37.18
N LEU A 59 -19.78 17.67 -37.23
CA LEU A 59 -19.87 16.80 -38.39
C LEU A 59 -21.34 16.52 -38.76
N ARG A 60 -22.16 16.21 -37.75
CA ARG A 60 -23.59 15.95 -37.92
C ARG A 60 -24.35 17.18 -38.45
N ALA A 61 -24.01 18.38 -37.99
CA ALA A 61 -24.61 19.61 -38.48
C ALA A 61 -24.23 19.94 -39.95
N ARG A 62 -23.02 19.51 -40.36
CA ARG A 62 -22.52 19.73 -41.71
C ARG A 62 -23.11 18.79 -42.77
N TRP A 63 -23.43 17.56 -42.36
CA TRP A 63 -23.93 16.49 -43.23
C TRP A 63 -25.38 16.12 -42.88
N ARG A 64 -26.33 16.57 -43.70
CA ARG A 64 -27.77 16.44 -43.45
C ARG A 64 -28.27 14.99 -43.41
N ASP A 65 -27.60 14.05 -44.09
CA ASP A 65 -27.91 12.61 -44.10
C ASP A 65 -26.87 11.76 -43.36
N ALA A 66 -26.56 12.16 -42.14
CA ALA A 66 -25.46 11.58 -41.37
C ALA A 66 -25.85 10.30 -40.58
N ARG A 67 -26.79 9.47 -41.10
CA ARG A 67 -27.11 8.17 -40.45
C ARG A 67 -25.89 7.28 -40.30
N TRP A 68 -25.01 7.27 -41.28
CA TRP A 68 -23.75 6.56 -41.25
C TRP A 68 -22.81 7.09 -40.13
N LEU A 69 -22.84 8.40 -39.87
CA LEU A 69 -22.02 9.01 -38.80
C LEU A 69 -22.48 8.53 -37.41
N VAL A 70 -23.79 8.38 -37.20
CA VAL A 70 -24.33 7.81 -35.95
C VAL A 70 -23.88 6.36 -35.82
N ALA A 71 -23.99 5.56 -36.87
CA ALA A 71 -23.52 4.18 -36.89
C ALA A 71 -22.01 4.08 -36.62
N ALA A 72 -21.20 4.91 -37.32
CA ALA A 72 -19.76 4.95 -37.13
C ALA A 72 -19.36 5.37 -35.69
N THR A 73 -20.03 6.38 -35.12
CA THR A 73 -19.80 6.78 -33.72
C THR A 73 -20.16 5.64 -32.74
N GLY A 74 -21.30 4.99 -32.99
CA GLY A 74 -21.71 3.83 -32.20
C GLY A 74 -20.70 2.68 -32.28
N LEU A 75 -20.17 2.42 -33.46
CA LEU A 75 -19.14 1.39 -33.66
C LEU A 75 -17.82 1.75 -32.93
N VAL A 76 -17.38 3.00 -32.98
CA VAL A 76 -16.18 3.46 -32.27
C VAL A 76 -16.38 3.36 -30.76
N VAL A 77 -17.54 3.76 -30.24
CA VAL A 77 -17.87 3.62 -28.82
C VAL A 77 -17.88 2.15 -28.43
N LEU A 78 -18.51 1.28 -29.22
CA LEU A 78 -18.52 -0.16 -28.96
C LEU A 78 -17.11 -0.75 -28.96
N ALA A 79 -16.30 -0.41 -29.99
CA ALA A 79 -14.92 -0.88 -30.10
C ALA A 79 -14.07 -0.43 -28.90
N ALA A 80 -14.20 0.83 -28.46
CA ALA A 80 -13.51 1.35 -27.31
C ALA A 80 -13.92 0.63 -26.00
N ASN A 81 -15.21 0.29 -25.86
CA ASN A 81 -15.67 -0.49 -24.70
C ASN A 81 -15.19 -1.94 -24.75
N LEU A 82 -15.12 -2.55 -25.93
CA LEU A 82 -14.57 -3.91 -26.09
C LEU A 82 -13.06 -3.94 -25.83
N ASP A 83 -12.32 -2.93 -26.29
CA ASP A 83 -10.88 -2.79 -25.99
C ASP A 83 -10.60 -2.59 -24.49
N ALA A 84 -11.46 -1.80 -23.84
CA ALA A 84 -11.39 -1.57 -22.38
C ALA A 84 -11.89 -2.76 -21.56
N TRP A 85 -12.40 -3.80 -22.19
CA TRP A 85 -12.94 -4.98 -21.50
C TRP A 85 -11.81 -5.87 -20.97
N SER A 86 -11.49 -5.70 -19.70
CA SER A 86 -10.41 -6.41 -19.00
C SER A 86 -10.89 -7.68 -18.23
N ALA A 87 -12.06 -8.23 -18.63
CA ALA A 87 -12.56 -9.44 -17.99
C ALA A 87 -12.06 -10.71 -18.75
N PRO A 88 -11.75 -11.80 -18.00
CA PRO A 88 -11.72 -11.87 -16.54
C PRO A 88 -10.53 -11.12 -15.94
N ILE A 89 -10.74 -10.43 -14.83
CA ILE A 89 -9.65 -9.81 -14.08
C ILE A 89 -8.91 -10.94 -13.36
N GLU A 90 -7.61 -11.07 -13.63
CA GLU A 90 -6.78 -12.01 -12.89
C GLU A 90 -6.58 -11.51 -11.46
N TYR A 91 -7.08 -12.26 -10.51
CA TYR A 91 -6.82 -12.02 -9.09
C TYR A 91 -5.61 -12.84 -8.65
N VAL A 92 -4.71 -12.21 -7.93
CA VAL A 92 -3.66 -12.95 -7.22
C VAL A 92 -4.32 -13.73 -6.10
N PRO A 93 -4.21 -15.08 -6.07
CA PRO A 93 -4.75 -15.86 -4.98
C PRO A 93 -4.12 -15.43 -3.66
N VAL A 94 -4.94 -15.17 -2.65
CA VAL A 94 -4.45 -14.94 -1.30
C VAL A 94 -4.34 -16.30 -0.61
N GLU A 95 -3.15 -16.63 -0.11
CA GLU A 95 -2.94 -17.86 0.66
C GLU A 95 -3.84 -17.87 1.90
N PRO A 96 -4.33 -19.05 2.32
CA PRO A 96 -5.12 -19.14 3.54
C PRO A 96 -4.33 -18.62 4.74
N LEU A 97 -4.97 -17.76 5.52
CA LEU A 97 -4.35 -17.19 6.72
C LEU A 97 -4.09 -18.28 7.75
N SER A 98 -2.89 -18.29 8.31
CA SER A 98 -2.51 -19.25 9.33
C SER A 98 -3.45 -19.20 10.55
N PRO A 99 -3.88 -20.36 11.07
CA PRO A 99 -4.74 -20.43 12.25
C PRO A 99 -4.06 -19.89 13.52
N ILE A 100 -2.73 -19.82 13.58
CA ILE A 100 -2.04 -19.28 14.76
C ILE A 100 -2.28 -17.79 14.98
N ASN A 101 -2.64 -17.05 13.92
CA ASN A 101 -3.04 -15.66 14.06
C ASN A 101 -4.25 -15.49 15.00
N ALA A 102 -5.16 -16.45 15.03
CA ALA A 102 -6.34 -16.38 15.90
C ALA A 102 -6.03 -16.64 17.41
N GLN A 103 -4.85 -17.17 17.75
CA GLN A 103 -4.51 -17.49 19.15
C GLN A 103 -4.44 -16.26 20.06
N LEU A 104 -4.22 -15.08 19.48
CA LEU A 104 -4.19 -13.83 20.24
C LEU A 104 -5.57 -13.15 20.32
N ALA A 105 -6.60 -13.70 19.70
CA ALA A 105 -7.96 -13.16 19.78
C ALA A 105 -8.44 -13.16 21.26
N GLY A 106 -9.05 -12.04 21.68
CA GLY A 106 -9.54 -11.90 23.06
C GLY A 106 -8.46 -11.62 24.12
N THR A 107 -7.16 -11.64 23.79
CA THR A 107 -6.06 -11.31 24.71
C THR A 107 -5.78 -9.79 24.75
N ASN A 108 -4.93 -9.32 25.66
CA ASN A 108 -4.43 -7.95 25.69
C ASN A 108 -3.08 -7.83 24.97
N ALA A 109 -2.82 -8.66 23.97
CA ALA A 109 -1.58 -8.64 23.23
C ALA A 109 -1.42 -7.35 22.41
N VAL A 110 -0.19 -6.85 22.35
CA VAL A 110 0.27 -5.90 21.33
C VAL A 110 1.29 -6.64 20.47
N VAL A 111 1.12 -6.53 19.15
CA VAL A 111 1.77 -7.43 18.19
C VAL A 111 2.76 -6.67 17.31
N ALA A 112 3.89 -7.30 16.99
CA ALA A 112 4.75 -6.93 15.91
C ALA A 112 4.87 -8.10 14.91
N TYR A 113 4.96 -7.78 13.62
CA TYR A 113 5.31 -8.74 12.57
C TYR A 113 6.73 -8.47 12.09
N VAL A 114 7.49 -9.52 11.87
CA VAL A 114 8.88 -9.47 11.41
C VAL A 114 9.01 -10.33 10.14
N PRO A 115 9.69 -9.81 9.10
CA PRO A 115 10.51 -8.58 9.05
C PRO A 115 9.70 -7.29 9.20
N PHE A 116 10.28 -6.31 9.90
CA PHE A 116 9.68 -4.97 10.02
C PHE A 116 10.23 -4.09 8.91
N PHE A 117 9.37 -3.66 8.00
CA PHE A 117 9.81 -2.97 6.79
C PHE A 117 10.03 -1.47 7.03
N GLN A 118 11.07 -0.91 6.37
CA GLN A 118 11.35 0.51 6.34
C GLN A 118 10.26 1.26 5.54
N THR A 119 10.20 2.58 5.67
CA THR A 119 9.16 3.43 5.05
C THR A 119 9.10 3.32 3.53
N ASP A 120 10.25 3.15 2.86
CA ASP A 120 10.33 2.93 1.41
C ASP A 120 9.71 1.60 0.95
N ARG A 121 9.56 0.66 1.87
CA ARG A 121 9.03 -0.70 1.65
C ARG A 121 7.80 -1.01 2.48
N VAL A 122 7.17 0.02 3.04
CA VAL A 122 6.03 -0.12 3.98
C VAL A 122 4.85 -0.91 3.40
N PHE A 123 4.71 -0.95 2.08
CA PHE A 123 3.65 -1.71 1.40
C PHE A 123 3.75 -3.24 1.61
N HIS A 124 4.93 -3.76 1.97
CA HIS A 124 5.10 -5.16 2.34
C HIS A 124 4.42 -5.52 3.68
N ASN A 125 3.97 -4.54 4.47
CA ASN A 125 3.14 -4.80 5.63
C ASN A 125 1.67 -5.10 5.28
N ALA A 126 1.25 -4.96 4.02
CA ALA A 126 -0.14 -5.20 3.63
C ALA A 126 -0.66 -6.62 3.98
N PRO A 127 0.12 -7.71 3.77
CA PRO A 127 -0.27 -9.04 4.23
C PRO A 127 -0.49 -9.12 5.76
N TYR A 128 0.35 -8.44 6.55
CA TYR A 128 0.22 -8.42 8.01
C TYR A 128 -1.07 -7.75 8.48
N LEU A 129 -1.54 -6.73 7.75
CA LEU A 129 -2.85 -6.14 8.03
C LEU A 129 -3.99 -7.14 7.77
N LEU A 130 -3.87 -7.97 6.74
CA LEU A 130 -4.84 -9.03 6.48
C LEU A 130 -4.79 -10.11 7.58
N GLU A 131 -3.59 -10.55 7.99
CA GLU A 131 -3.41 -11.50 9.08
C GLU A 131 -3.99 -10.98 10.40
N SER A 132 -3.81 -9.67 10.69
CA SER A 132 -4.33 -9.03 11.89
C SER A 132 -5.85 -9.11 12.04
N THR A 133 -6.59 -9.34 10.95
CA THR A 133 -8.05 -9.54 10.98
C THR A 133 -8.46 -10.81 11.73
N ARG A 134 -7.53 -11.73 11.97
CA ARG A 134 -7.78 -12.96 12.75
C ARG A 134 -7.71 -12.73 14.25
N HIS A 135 -6.91 -11.78 14.72
CA HIS A 135 -6.75 -11.52 16.16
C HIS A 135 -7.34 -10.18 16.62
N TRP A 136 -7.45 -9.18 15.73
CA TRP A 136 -7.93 -7.83 16.05
C TRP A 136 -7.20 -7.20 17.25
N ARG A 137 -5.89 -7.43 17.36
CA ARG A 137 -5.05 -6.84 18.42
C ARG A 137 -4.29 -5.64 17.86
N PRO A 138 -3.98 -4.64 18.71
CA PRO A 138 -3.07 -3.57 18.34
C PRO A 138 -1.78 -4.12 17.76
N MET A 139 -1.30 -3.52 16.68
CA MET A 139 -0.02 -3.90 16.08
C MET A 139 0.80 -2.64 15.75
N VAL A 140 2.13 -2.78 15.82
CA VAL A 140 3.05 -1.67 15.51
C VAL A 140 3.38 -1.56 14.03
N ASN A 141 3.17 -2.62 13.26
CA ASN A 141 3.24 -2.57 11.80
C ASN A 141 2.02 -1.82 11.25
N GLY A 142 2.22 -1.14 10.13
CA GLY A 142 1.12 -0.44 9.47
C GLY A 142 1.39 -0.21 7.99
N TYR A 143 0.31 -0.07 7.23
CA TYR A 143 0.36 0.36 5.84
C TYR A 143 -0.84 1.25 5.55
N SER A 144 -0.58 2.52 5.31
CA SER A 144 -1.63 3.46 4.92
C SER A 144 -1.05 4.56 4.04
N GLY A 145 -1.93 5.47 3.60
CA GLY A 145 -1.49 6.65 2.89
C GLY A 145 -0.80 7.71 3.72
N TYR A 146 -0.86 7.57 5.03
CA TYR A 146 -0.15 8.40 5.99
C TYR A 146 0.73 7.50 6.83
N ILE A 147 2.01 7.86 6.90
CA ILE A 147 2.99 7.15 7.73
C ILE A 147 3.34 8.09 8.88
N PRO A 148 2.99 7.74 10.12
CA PRO A 148 3.30 8.56 11.27
C PRO A 148 4.82 8.58 11.53
N PRO A 149 5.38 9.68 12.06
CA PRO A 149 6.81 9.77 12.39
C PRO A 149 7.28 8.66 13.36
N SER A 150 6.38 8.16 14.22
CA SER A 150 6.66 7.03 15.12
C SER A 150 6.96 5.73 14.37
N TYR A 151 6.40 5.54 13.16
CA TYR A 151 6.70 4.37 12.35
C TYR A 151 8.18 4.33 11.93
N ASP A 152 8.73 5.45 11.46
CA ASP A 152 10.16 5.56 11.11
C ASP A 152 11.08 5.30 12.30
N ALA A 153 10.69 5.77 13.47
CA ALA A 153 11.44 5.50 14.70
C ALA A 153 11.43 4.01 15.03
N HIS A 154 10.28 3.35 14.95
CA HIS A 154 10.15 1.91 15.17
C HIS A 154 10.92 1.11 14.10
N ALA A 155 10.82 1.47 12.82
CA ALA A 155 11.48 0.78 11.74
C ALA A 155 13.02 0.77 11.91
N ARG A 156 13.58 1.89 12.38
CA ARG A 156 15.02 1.96 12.71
C ARG A 156 15.37 1.17 13.97
N ALA A 157 14.55 1.30 15.01
CA ALA A 157 14.82 0.64 16.29
C ALA A 157 14.70 -0.89 16.25
N PHE A 158 13.86 -1.41 15.34
CA PHE A 158 13.63 -2.86 15.20
C PHE A 158 14.47 -3.50 14.09
N ALA A 159 15.28 -2.70 13.35
CA ALA A 159 16.03 -3.17 12.19
C ALA A 159 16.95 -4.35 12.51
N ASP A 160 17.59 -4.34 13.68
CA ASP A 160 18.57 -5.36 14.10
C ASP A 160 17.92 -6.49 14.93
N PHE A 161 16.60 -6.67 14.81
CA PHE A 161 15.94 -7.79 15.49
C PHE A 161 16.60 -9.13 15.12
N PRO A 162 16.95 -10.00 16.10
CA PRO A 162 16.57 -10.05 17.50
C PRO A 162 17.63 -9.51 18.49
N ALA A 163 18.45 -8.54 18.11
CA ALA A 163 19.43 -7.94 19.00
C ALA A 163 18.77 -7.36 20.28
N SER A 164 19.53 -7.26 21.38
CA SER A 164 19.04 -6.80 22.69
C SER A 164 18.35 -5.44 22.63
N ASP A 165 18.91 -4.51 21.85
CA ASP A 165 18.38 -3.15 21.72
C ASP A 165 17.05 -3.12 20.96
N ALA A 166 16.93 -3.93 19.91
CA ALA A 166 15.68 -4.09 19.17
C ALA A 166 14.58 -4.74 20.04
N ILE A 167 14.93 -5.75 20.86
CA ILE A 167 14.02 -6.36 21.83
C ILE A 167 13.60 -5.34 22.90
N ALA A 168 14.52 -4.53 23.40
CA ALA A 168 14.21 -3.46 24.34
C ALA A 168 13.28 -2.40 23.74
N ALA A 169 13.53 -2.01 22.49
CA ALA A 169 12.68 -1.09 21.76
C ALA A 169 11.26 -1.64 21.52
N LEU A 170 11.12 -2.93 21.16
CA LEU A 170 9.82 -3.59 21.05
C LEU A 170 9.05 -3.55 22.36
N ARG A 171 9.70 -3.83 23.49
CA ARG A 171 9.09 -3.73 24.82
C ARG A 171 8.68 -2.30 25.17
N ALA A 172 9.53 -1.33 24.85
CA ALA A 172 9.22 0.08 25.07
C ALA A 172 8.01 0.54 24.23
N ALA A 173 7.80 -0.04 23.05
CA ALA A 173 6.61 0.15 22.24
C ALA A 173 5.37 -0.63 22.73
N GLY A 174 5.49 -1.35 23.86
CA GLY A 174 4.41 -2.13 24.44
C GLY A 174 4.16 -3.49 23.77
N VAL A 175 5.02 -3.92 22.84
CA VAL A 175 4.88 -5.20 22.15
C VAL A 175 5.06 -6.34 23.15
N THR A 176 4.13 -7.29 23.10
CA THR A 176 4.13 -8.50 23.94
C THR A 176 4.39 -9.78 23.15
N HIS A 177 4.01 -9.76 21.86
CA HIS A 177 4.11 -10.91 20.96
C HIS A 177 4.68 -10.50 19.59
N VAL A 178 5.44 -11.39 19.01
CA VAL A 178 6.05 -11.19 17.69
C VAL A 178 5.71 -12.36 16.79
N PHE A 179 5.08 -12.06 15.65
CA PHE A 179 4.97 -13.01 14.54
C PHE A 179 6.19 -12.90 13.66
N VAL A 180 6.82 -14.01 13.36
CA VAL A 180 7.99 -14.10 12.47
C VAL A 180 7.65 -14.95 11.27
N HIS A 181 7.73 -14.38 10.08
CA HIS A 181 7.66 -15.08 8.82
C HIS A 181 9.07 -15.54 8.44
N ASP A 182 9.40 -16.79 8.71
CA ASP A 182 10.76 -17.34 8.56
C ASP A 182 11.31 -17.17 7.14
N ARG A 183 10.51 -17.43 6.09
CA ARG A 183 10.92 -17.26 4.70
C ARG A 183 11.17 -15.78 4.39
N SER A 184 10.20 -14.92 4.68
CA SER A 184 10.35 -13.48 4.46
C SER A 184 11.54 -12.91 5.23
N LEU A 185 11.78 -13.39 6.47
CA LEU A 185 12.94 -12.94 7.22
C LEU A 185 14.26 -13.30 6.53
N ARG A 186 14.37 -14.52 5.96
CA ARG A 186 15.55 -14.95 5.20
C ARG A 186 15.74 -14.17 3.89
N ASP A 187 14.63 -13.87 3.21
CA ASP A 187 14.66 -13.11 1.95
C ASP A 187 15.11 -11.66 2.14
N TRP A 188 14.79 -11.06 3.29
CA TRP A 188 15.07 -9.65 3.60
C TRP A 188 16.23 -9.42 4.55
N THR A 189 16.78 -10.46 5.17
CA THR A 189 17.91 -10.40 6.10
C THR A 189 18.92 -11.52 5.79
N THR A 190 19.64 -11.98 6.79
CA THR A 190 20.58 -13.10 6.65
C THR A 190 20.05 -14.36 7.31
N ASN A 191 20.56 -15.53 6.89
CA ASN A 191 20.28 -16.79 7.58
C ASN A 191 20.70 -16.76 9.06
N GLU A 192 21.79 -16.03 9.35
CA GLU A 192 22.27 -15.84 10.74
C GLU A 192 21.22 -15.12 11.60
N THR A 193 20.53 -14.11 11.04
CA THR A 193 19.44 -13.42 11.73
C THR A 193 18.28 -14.37 12.04
N ALA A 194 17.84 -15.17 11.08
CA ALA A 194 16.78 -16.15 11.30
C ALA A 194 17.15 -17.19 12.37
N ASP A 195 18.41 -17.64 12.38
CA ASP A 195 18.92 -18.57 13.40
C ASP A 195 19.09 -17.89 14.77
N ALA A 196 19.45 -16.61 14.80
CA ALA A 196 19.52 -15.83 16.02
C ALA A 196 18.15 -15.64 16.69
N VAL A 197 17.07 -15.47 15.89
CA VAL A 197 15.69 -15.44 16.39
C VAL A 197 15.37 -16.71 17.17
N LYS A 198 15.69 -17.88 16.60
CA LYS A 198 15.42 -19.18 17.22
C LYS A 198 16.22 -19.44 18.51
N ARG A 199 17.40 -18.83 18.63
CA ARG A 199 18.27 -18.96 19.80
C ARG A 199 18.09 -17.85 20.84
N SER A 200 17.29 -16.84 20.57
CA SER A 200 17.13 -15.69 21.46
C SER A 200 16.43 -16.07 22.77
N PRO A 201 17.07 -15.86 23.95
CA PRO A 201 16.46 -16.14 25.23
C PRO A 201 15.32 -15.17 25.58
N ALA A 202 15.22 -14.07 24.87
CA ALA A 202 14.14 -13.08 25.02
C ALA A 202 12.84 -13.49 24.32
N LEU A 203 12.88 -14.57 23.53
CA LEU A 203 11.77 -15.03 22.72
C LEU A 203 11.37 -16.44 23.13
N ARG A 204 10.12 -16.64 23.47
CA ARG A 204 9.55 -17.96 23.76
C ARG A 204 8.54 -18.33 22.69
N VAL A 205 8.75 -19.44 22.01
CA VAL A 205 7.80 -19.96 21.02
C VAL A 205 6.46 -20.25 21.70
N VAL A 206 5.39 -19.72 21.12
CA VAL A 206 4.01 -19.97 21.52
C VAL A 206 3.37 -21.00 20.59
N ALA A 207 3.52 -20.80 19.26
CA ALA A 207 3.02 -21.69 18.24
C ALA A 207 3.80 -21.52 16.94
N THR A 208 3.77 -22.54 16.09
CA THR A 208 4.36 -22.53 14.75
C THR A 208 3.37 -23.18 13.77
N ASP A 209 3.22 -22.60 12.60
CA ASP A 209 2.44 -23.14 11.49
C ASP A 209 3.13 -22.80 10.17
N GLY A 210 3.73 -23.81 9.54
CA GLY A 210 4.51 -23.64 8.32
C GLY A 210 5.64 -22.64 8.48
N ASP A 211 5.53 -21.52 7.77
CA ASP A 211 6.51 -20.43 7.71
C ASP A 211 6.31 -19.37 8.82
N LEU A 212 5.20 -19.43 9.54
CA LEU A 212 4.84 -18.44 10.54
C LEU A 212 5.06 -18.99 11.96
N THR A 213 5.84 -18.28 12.76
CA THR A 213 6.06 -18.61 14.18
C THR A 213 5.65 -17.43 15.06
N LEU A 214 4.82 -17.72 16.05
CA LEU A 214 4.44 -16.78 17.09
C LEU A 214 5.35 -16.92 18.30
N TYR A 215 5.98 -15.81 18.68
CA TYR A 215 6.80 -15.71 19.89
C TYR A 215 6.16 -14.79 20.92
N ALA A 216 6.27 -15.13 22.18
CA ALA A 216 6.05 -14.21 23.31
C ALA A 216 7.37 -13.57 23.72
N LEU A 217 7.37 -12.25 23.96
CA LEU A 217 8.51 -11.57 24.57
C LEU A 217 8.58 -11.93 26.05
N VAL A 218 9.64 -12.64 26.45
CA VAL A 218 9.88 -13.01 27.83
C VAL A 218 10.56 -11.85 28.56
N ASN A 219 10.01 -11.44 29.72
CA ASN A 219 10.73 -10.53 30.58
C ASN A 219 11.95 -11.27 31.13
N THR A 220 13.13 -10.95 30.65
CA THR A 220 14.35 -11.31 31.35
C THR A 220 14.42 -10.43 32.60
N THR A 221 13.73 -10.82 33.67
CA THR A 221 14.08 -10.34 35.01
C THR A 221 15.53 -10.73 35.22
N GLY A 222 16.42 -9.73 35.16
CA GLY A 222 17.82 -9.91 35.54
C GLY A 222 17.87 -10.59 36.88
N GLY A 223 18.52 -11.75 36.93
CA GLY A 223 18.92 -12.31 38.20
C GLY A 223 19.85 -11.31 38.89
N SER A 224 19.40 -10.79 39.98
CA SER A 224 20.20 -10.09 40.98
C SER A 224 21.14 -11.07 41.67
#